data_84a0385f3220d0a1821c1a5d6d7dd820
#
_entry.id   84a0385f3220d0a1821c1a5d6d7dd820
#
_cell.length_a   1.000
_cell.length_b   1.000
_cell.length_c   1.000
_cell.angle_alpha   90.00
_cell.angle_beta   90.00
_cell.angle_gamma   90.00
#
_symmetry.space_group_name_H-M   'P 1'
#
loop_
_entity.id
_entity.type
_entity.pdbx_description
1 polymer ?
#
loop_
_entity_poly.entity_id
_entity_poly.type
_entity_poly.pdbx_seq_one_letter_code
_entity_poly.pdbx_strand_id
1 'polypeptide(L)'
;MIENLISSDPDYENAIQFLSTIPGVKRDSAITIISEISIDMSQFSSSKRLCCWAGLTPGSNESAGKKKSVRITRAGVYLKPALIQCAHAAVKSDKSPYRKKKYESLAKRRDKKRAIIAIARMILTAIYQMLSTGEVWNPSDLYKIDMPIPLVEKQKAKAIKQAKPCLPICNTVNHKWKILL
;
A
#
# COMPACT_ATOMS: atom_id res chain seq x y z
N MET A 1 -7.65 -25.90 15.97
CA MET A 1 -7.45 -25.31 17.33
C MET A 1 -7.49 -23.78 17.31
N ILE A 2 -6.70 -23.08 16.48
CA ILE A 2 -6.69 -21.61 16.40
C ILE A 2 -8.04 -21.06 15.89
N GLU A 3 -8.65 -21.69 14.89
CA GLU A 3 -9.97 -21.29 14.35
C GLU A 3 -11.08 -21.34 15.41
N ASN A 4 -11.06 -22.33 16.31
CA ASN A 4 -12.06 -22.44 17.38
C ASN A 4 -11.90 -21.33 18.44
N LEU A 5 -10.68 -20.87 18.70
CA LEU A 5 -10.41 -19.75 19.61
C LEU A 5 -10.83 -18.41 19.02
N ILE A 6 -10.65 -18.23 17.73
CA ILE A 6 -11.06 -17.02 17.00
C ILE A 6 -12.60 -16.96 16.88
N SER A 7 -13.24 -18.08 16.60
CA SER A 7 -14.71 -18.16 16.49
C SER A 7 -15.44 -17.93 17.82
N SER A 8 -14.74 -18.02 18.95
CA SER A 8 -15.32 -17.76 20.28
C SER A 8 -15.35 -16.29 20.66
N ASP A 9 -14.60 -15.43 19.94
CA ASP A 9 -14.55 -13.99 20.22
C ASP A 9 -14.99 -13.20 18.97
N PRO A 10 -16.18 -12.57 19.00
CA PRO A 10 -16.74 -11.86 17.85
C PRO A 10 -15.88 -10.67 17.39
N ASP A 11 -15.12 -10.07 18.29
CA ASP A 11 -14.28 -8.92 17.96
C ASP A 11 -13.09 -9.33 17.06
N TYR A 12 -12.52 -10.51 17.32
CA TYR A 12 -11.47 -11.05 16.46
C TYR A 12 -12.00 -11.45 15.07
N GLU A 13 -13.17 -12.07 15.00
CA GLU A 13 -13.79 -12.45 13.72
C GLU A 13 -14.13 -11.21 12.89
N ASN A 14 -14.71 -10.18 13.51
CA ASN A 14 -14.99 -8.91 12.85
C ASN A 14 -13.70 -8.25 12.33
N ALA A 15 -12.64 -8.25 13.12
CA ALA A 15 -11.34 -7.71 12.73
C ALA A 15 -10.74 -8.47 11.53
N ILE A 16 -10.85 -9.81 11.52
CA ILE A 16 -10.38 -10.65 10.40
C ILE A 16 -11.16 -10.33 9.11
N GLN A 17 -12.49 -10.25 9.18
CA GLN A 17 -13.32 -9.89 8.04
C GLN A 17 -12.97 -8.49 7.54
N PHE A 18 -12.76 -7.56 8.46
CA PHE A 18 -12.39 -6.20 8.19
C PHE A 18 -11.05 -6.09 7.44
N LEU A 19 -10.01 -6.79 7.90
CA LEU A 19 -8.72 -6.83 7.23
C LEU A 19 -8.78 -7.53 5.86
N SER A 20 -9.69 -8.48 5.68
CA SER A 20 -9.87 -9.20 4.42
C SER A 20 -10.42 -8.31 3.29
N THR A 21 -10.92 -7.12 3.60
CA THR A 21 -11.30 -6.11 2.59
C THR A 21 -10.11 -5.52 1.86
N ILE A 22 -8.90 -5.60 2.45
CA ILE A 22 -7.69 -5.10 1.83
C ILE A 22 -7.27 -6.03 0.68
N PRO A 23 -7.11 -5.53 -0.56
CA PRO A 23 -6.66 -6.36 -1.66
C PRO A 23 -5.33 -7.05 -1.37
N GLY A 24 -5.31 -8.38 -1.51
CA GLY A 24 -4.14 -9.22 -1.23
C GLY A 24 -4.06 -9.77 0.20
N VAL A 25 -4.92 -9.35 1.11
CA VAL A 25 -5.06 -9.96 2.44
C VAL A 25 -6.22 -10.96 2.39
N LYS A 26 -5.93 -12.23 2.63
CA LYS A 26 -6.92 -13.30 2.77
C LYS A 26 -7.13 -13.62 4.25
N ARG A 27 -8.19 -14.38 4.57
CA ARG A 27 -8.53 -14.79 5.94
C ARG A 27 -7.32 -15.34 6.70
N ASP A 28 -6.58 -16.30 6.14
CA ASP A 28 -5.44 -16.94 6.81
C ASP A 28 -4.33 -15.91 7.12
N SER A 29 -4.09 -14.98 6.16
CA SER A 29 -3.12 -13.91 6.36
C SER A 29 -3.59 -12.90 7.41
N ALA A 30 -4.90 -12.60 7.44
CA ALA A 30 -5.49 -11.72 8.46
C ALA A 30 -5.36 -12.33 9.85
N ILE A 31 -5.65 -13.63 10.00
CA ILE A 31 -5.46 -14.39 11.24
C ILE A 31 -3.99 -14.28 11.71
N THR A 32 -3.04 -14.58 10.83
CA THR A 32 -1.61 -14.49 11.15
C THR A 32 -1.20 -13.07 11.56
N ILE A 33 -1.72 -12.06 10.89
CA ILE A 33 -1.40 -10.66 11.20
C ILE A 33 -1.98 -10.29 12.57
N ILE A 34 -3.25 -10.61 12.84
CA ILE A 34 -3.91 -10.26 14.10
C ILE A 34 -3.29 -11.04 15.28
N SER A 35 -2.90 -12.30 15.08
CA SER A 35 -2.21 -13.07 16.13
C SER A 35 -0.89 -12.45 16.56
N GLU A 36 -0.23 -11.71 15.67
CA GLU A 36 1.05 -11.05 15.96
C GLU A 36 0.89 -9.64 16.55
N ILE A 37 -0.08 -8.85 16.04
CA ILE A 37 -0.20 -7.44 16.42
C ILE A 37 -1.38 -7.15 17.34
N SER A 38 -2.28 -8.13 17.61
CA SER A 38 -3.55 -7.95 18.30
C SER A 38 -4.50 -6.98 17.58
N ILE A 39 -5.68 -6.75 18.15
CA ILE A 39 -6.66 -5.78 17.67
C ILE A 39 -6.37 -4.39 18.25
N ASP A 40 -5.85 -4.36 19.49
CA ASP A 40 -5.55 -3.11 20.20
C ASP A 40 -4.30 -2.44 19.65
N MET A 41 -4.50 -1.31 18.98
CA MET A 41 -3.42 -0.49 18.40
C MET A 41 -2.83 0.52 19.41
N SER A 42 -3.35 0.63 20.63
CA SER A 42 -2.84 1.56 21.66
C SER A 42 -1.40 1.22 22.06
N GLN A 43 -1.00 -0.06 21.94
CA GLN A 43 0.36 -0.53 22.19
C GLN A 43 1.42 0.06 21.25
N PHE A 44 0.99 0.62 20.09
CA PHE A 44 1.87 1.26 19.13
C PHE A 44 1.56 2.75 19.04
N SER A 45 2.49 3.60 19.39
CA SER A 45 2.30 5.06 19.34
C SER A 45 2.10 5.61 17.91
N SER A 46 2.37 4.83 16.86
CA SER A 46 2.14 5.20 15.47
C SER A 46 2.34 4.03 14.52
N SER A 47 1.75 4.12 13.32
CA SER A 47 1.98 3.16 12.24
C SER A 47 3.46 3.02 11.85
N LYS A 48 4.27 4.08 12.04
CA LYS A 48 5.72 4.03 11.82
C LYS A 48 6.42 3.12 12.83
N ARG A 49 6.02 3.16 14.09
CA ARG A 49 6.54 2.29 15.14
C ARG A 49 6.18 0.83 14.90
N LEU A 50 4.93 0.56 14.52
CA LEU A 50 4.50 -0.78 14.12
C LEU A 50 5.33 -1.29 12.92
N CYS A 51 5.58 -0.47 11.91
CA CYS A 51 6.41 -0.86 10.76
C CYS A 51 7.87 -1.13 11.15
N CYS A 52 8.41 -0.40 12.13
CA CYS A 52 9.75 -0.67 12.69
C CYS A 52 9.78 -2.00 13.42
N TRP A 53 8.79 -2.25 14.29
CA TRP A 53 8.64 -3.48 15.02
C TRP A 53 8.50 -4.69 14.11
N ALA A 54 7.71 -4.57 13.03
CA ALA A 54 7.56 -5.60 12.00
C ALA A 54 8.80 -5.80 11.12
N GLY A 55 9.85 -5.00 11.30
CA GLY A 55 11.08 -5.09 10.51
C GLY A 55 10.92 -4.73 9.03
N LEU A 56 9.95 -3.87 8.70
CA LEU A 56 9.71 -3.37 7.34
C LEU A 56 10.39 -2.02 7.06
N THR A 57 11.16 -1.52 8.02
CA THR A 57 11.93 -0.28 7.88
C THR A 57 13.43 -0.56 7.87
N PRO A 58 14.23 0.28 7.19
CA PRO A 58 15.67 0.21 7.30
C PRO A 58 16.11 0.40 8.75
N GLY A 59 17.08 -0.39 9.19
CA GLY A 59 17.75 -0.17 10.47
C GLY A 59 18.54 1.15 10.44
N SER A 60 18.63 1.81 11.59
CA SER A 60 19.54 2.94 11.78
C SER A 60 20.96 2.40 11.93
N ASN A 61 21.70 2.36 10.84
CA ASN A 61 23.11 1.97 10.84
C ASN A 61 23.96 3.13 10.30
N GLU A 62 24.02 4.15 11.12
CA GLU A 62 24.78 5.38 10.82
C GLU A 62 25.79 5.61 11.94
N SER A 63 27.03 5.89 11.56
CA SER A 63 28.13 6.22 12.48
C SER A 63 28.91 7.36 11.89
N ALA A 64 29.15 8.41 12.69
CA ALA A 64 29.87 9.62 12.28
C ALA A 64 29.33 10.24 10.96
N GLY A 65 27.99 10.35 10.83
CA GLY A 65 27.33 10.91 9.65
C GLY A 65 27.39 10.03 8.40
N LYS A 66 27.99 8.85 8.45
CA LYS A 66 28.09 7.92 7.32
C LYS A 66 27.11 6.76 7.48
N LYS A 67 26.19 6.58 6.52
CA LYS A 67 25.28 5.43 6.47
C LYS A 67 26.01 4.17 6.02
N LYS A 68 26.20 3.21 6.93
CA LYS A 68 26.86 1.93 6.63
C LYS A 68 25.96 0.93 5.93
N SER A 69 24.65 0.94 6.21
CA SER A 69 23.72 -0.03 5.63
C SER A 69 22.28 0.52 5.62
N VAL A 70 21.52 0.16 4.59
CA VAL A 70 20.07 0.42 4.46
C VAL A 70 19.26 -0.89 4.51
N ARG A 71 19.83 -1.95 5.07
CA ARG A 71 19.13 -3.23 5.19
C ARG A 71 18.00 -3.11 6.21
N ILE A 72 16.90 -3.81 5.94
CA ILE A 72 15.81 -3.96 6.91
C ILE A 72 16.26 -4.81 8.09
N THR A 73 15.65 -4.58 9.25
CA THR A 73 15.94 -5.35 10.46
C THR A 73 15.47 -6.81 10.33
N ARG A 74 15.98 -7.69 11.19
CA ARG A 74 15.54 -9.09 11.26
C ARG A 74 14.25 -9.29 12.08
N ALA A 75 13.69 -8.23 12.64
CA ALA A 75 12.44 -8.26 13.40
C ALA A 75 11.25 -8.78 12.55
N GLY A 76 10.16 -9.16 13.22
CA GLY A 76 8.93 -9.61 12.59
C GLY A 76 9.08 -10.96 11.87
N VAL A 77 9.55 -11.98 12.57
CA VAL A 77 9.86 -13.32 12.02
C VAL A 77 8.65 -13.94 11.33
N TYR A 78 7.46 -13.83 11.91
CA TYR A 78 6.21 -14.38 11.37
C TYR A 78 5.40 -13.34 10.59
N LEU A 79 5.29 -12.13 11.12
CA LEU A 79 4.51 -11.05 10.50
C LEU A 79 5.08 -10.60 9.15
N LYS A 80 6.40 -10.45 9.05
CA LYS A 80 7.04 -9.98 7.82
C LYS A 80 6.82 -10.91 6.61
N PRO A 81 7.00 -12.23 6.69
CA PRO A 81 6.69 -13.14 5.59
C PRO A 81 5.23 -13.08 5.17
N ALA A 82 4.30 -13.05 6.13
CA ALA A 82 2.86 -12.94 5.85
C ALA A 82 2.54 -11.66 5.06
N LEU A 83 3.07 -10.52 5.49
CA LEU A 83 2.88 -9.24 4.79
C LEU A 83 3.55 -9.20 3.40
N ILE A 84 4.67 -9.88 3.22
CA ILE A 84 5.32 -10.01 1.91
C ILE A 84 4.45 -10.84 0.97
N GLN A 85 3.84 -11.93 1.43
CA GLN A 85 2.89 -12.73 0.65
C GLN A 85 1.66 -11.89 0.26
N CYS A 86 1.08 -11.14 1.22
CA CYS A 86 0.01 -10.20 0.95
C CYS A 86 0.40 -9.15 -0.10
N ALA A 87 1.62 -8.63 -0.03
CA ALA A 87 2.13 -7.65 -0.99
C ALA A 87 2.26 -8.24 -2.39
N HIS A 88 2.76 -9.46 -2.53
CA HIS A 88 2.80 -10.16 -3.82
C HIS A 88 1.40 -10.40 -4.39
N ALA A 89 0.46 -10.83 -3.57
CA ALA A 89 -0.92 -11.01 -3.97
C ALA A 89 -1.58 -9.69 -4.40
N ALA A 90 -1.36 -8.61 -3.64
CA ALA A 90 -1.90 -7.28 -3.93
C ALA A 90 -1.38 -6.69 -5.26
N VAL A 91 -0.09 -6.91 -5.57
CA VAL A 91 0.52 -6.43 -6.83
C VAL A 91 -0.02 -7.20 -8.04
N LYS A 92 -0.33 -8.49 -7.89
CA LYS A 92 -0.91 -9.32 -8.95
C LYS A 92 -2.42 -9.12 -9.13
N SER A 93 -3.09 -8.55 -8.12
CA SER A 93 -4.54 -8.38 -8.13
C SER A 93 -4.95 -7.17 -8.98
N ASP A 94 -5.90 -7.35 -9.88
CA ASP A 94 -6.52 -6.26 -10.66
C ASP A 94 -7.37 -5.33 -9.78
N LYS A 95 -7.77 -5.77 -8.58
CA LYS A 95 -8.49 -4.95 -7.60
C LYS A 95 -7.65 -3.83 -6.98
N SER A 96 -6.34 -3.80 -7.25
CA SER A 96 -5.43 -2.81 -6.66
C SER A 96 -4.47 -2.19 -7.69
N PRO A 97 -4.98 -1.49 -8.72
CA PRO A 97 -4.15 -0.91 -9.77
C PRO A 97 -3.11 0.09 -9.23
N TYR A 98 -3.45 0.80 -8.14
CA TYR A 98 -2.52 1.72 -7.48
C TYR A 98 -1.27 1.01 -6.95
N ARG A 99 -1.43 -0.12 -6.24
CA ARG A 99 -0.29 -0.87 -5.69
C ARG A 99 0.58 -1.46 -6.79
N LYS A 100 -0.01 -1.93 -7.88
CA LYS A 100 0.71 -2.40 -9.07
C LYS A 100 1.56 -1.29 -9.69
N LYS A 101 0.95 -0.13 -9.99
CA LYS A 101 1.68 1.04 -10.51
C LYS A 101 2.79 1.51 -9.57
N LYS A 102 2.51 1.53 -8.25
CA LYS A 102 3.50 1.91 -7.24
C LYS A 102 4.66 0.93 -7.19
N TYR A 103 4.37 -0.37 -7.23
CA TYR A 103 5.39 -1.42 -7.30
C TYR A 103 6.27 -1.27 -8.54
N GLU A 104 5.68 -1.13 -9.73
CA GLU A 104 6.42 -0.98 -10.99
C GLU A 104 7.33 0.26 -10.97
N SER A 105 6.83 1.39 -10.48
CA SER A 105 7.61 2.62 -10.32
C SER A 105 8.80 2.45 -9.37
N LEU A 106 8.59 1.74 -8.25
CA LEU A 106 9.65 1.48 -7.28
C LEU A 106 10.65 0.46 -7.80
N ALA A 107 10.20 -0.61 -8.47
CA ALA A 107 11.04 -1.67 -9.02
C ALA A 107 12.00 -1.15 -10.10
N LYS A 108 11.55 -0.20 -10.94
CA LYS A 108 12.40 0.46 -11.94
C LYS A 108 13.56 1.26 -11.31
N ARG A 109 13.33 1.84 -10.14
CA ARG A 109 14.28 2.76 -9.48
C ARG A 109 15.19 2.09 -8.46
N ARG A 110 14.71 1.05 -7.78
CA ARG A 110 15.39 0.47 -6.61
C ARG A 110 15.80 -0.98 -6.85
N ASP A 111 14.85 -1.87 -6.70
CA ASP A 111 14.98 -3.33 -6.88
C ASP A 111 13.59 -3.95 -6.57
N LYS A 112 13.29 -5.10 -7.18
CA LYS A 112 12.02 -5.82 -7.00
C LYS A 112 11.77 -6.19 -5.52
N LYS A 113 12.83 -6.68 -4.82
CA LYS A 113 12.72 -7.05 -3.39
C LYS A 113 12.40 -5.85 -2.51
N ARG A 114 13.06 -4.70 -2.74
CA ARG A 114 12.80 -3.46 -1.99
C ARG A 114 11.42 -2.89 -2.32
N ALA A 115 10.97 -3.00 -3.56
CA ALA A 115 9.64 -2.58 -3.98
C ALA A 115 8.54 -3.37 -3.24
N ILE A 116 8.67 -4.69 -3.12
CA ILE A 116 7.72 -5.52 -2.37
C ILE A 116 7.69 -5.15 -0.89
N ILE A 117 8.82 -4.91 -0.26
CA ILE A 117 8.88 -4.45 1.15
C ILE A 117 8.15 -3.11 1.32
N ALA A 118 8.26 -2.20 0.36
CA ALA A 118 7.53 -0.94 0.40
C ALA A 118 6.01 -1.14 0.30
N ILE A 119 5.53 -2.07 -0.55
CA ILE A 119 4.10 -2.41 -0.64
C ILE A 119 3.64 -3.11 0.66
N ALA A 120 4.41 -4.03 1.23
CA ALA A 120 4.11 -4.67 2.51
C ALA A 120 3.97 -3.64 3.63
N ARG A 121 4.86 -2.65 3.68
CA ARG A 121 4.76 -1.53 4.62
C ARG A 121 3.49 -0.70 4.42
N MET A 122 3.09 -0.43 3.17
CA MET A 122 1.83 0.27 2.88
C MET A 122 0.62 -0.51 3.38
N ILE A 123 0.61 -1.85 3.21
CA ILE A 123 -0.45 -2.71 3.71
C ILE A 123 -0.51 -2.63 5.25
N LEU A 124 0.63 -2.74 5.94
CA LEU A 124 0.66 -2.67 7.40
C LEU A 124 0.23 -1.30 7.93
N THR A 125 0.58 -0.21 7.23
CA THR A 125 0.11 1.14 7.59
C THR A 125 -1.40 1.26 7.44
N ALA A 126 -1.99 0.66 6.39
CA ALA A 126 -3.43 0.62 6.20
C ALA A 126 -4.12 -0.21 7.30
N ILE A 127 -3.57 -1.37 7.67
CA ILE A 127 -4.07 -2.21 8.77
C ILE A 127 -4.08 -1.42 10.08
N TYR A 128 -2.96 -0.74 10.42
CA TYR A 128 -2.90 0.11 11.60
C TYR A 128 -4.00 1.17 11.62
N GLN A 129 -4.19 1.88 10.50
CA GLN A 129 -5.21 2.91 10.39
C GLN A 129 -6.61 2.33 10.57
N MET A 130 -6.93 1.24 9.88
CA MET A 130 -8.22 0.58 9.96
C MET A 130 -8.54 0.12 11.40
N LEU A 131 -7.60 -0.54 12.08
CA LEU A 131 -7.80 -1.00 13.46
C LEU A 131 -7.85 0.15 14.46
N SER A 132 -7.20 1.29 14.17
CA SER A 132 -7.23 2.47 15.05
C SER A 132 -8.49 3.31 14.89
N THR A 133 -9.04 3.44 13.66
CA THR A 133 -10.19 4.30 13.37
C THR A 133 -11.51 3.53 13.28
N GLY A 134 -11.47 2.21 13.10
CA GLY A 134 -12.66 1.40 12.80
C GLY A 134 -13.22 1.61 11.39
N GLU A 135 -12.51 2.30 10.50
CA GLU A 135 -12.97 2.59 9.13
C GLU A 135 -12.57 1.49 8.15
N VAL A 136 -13.50 1.13 7.25
CA VAL A 136 -13.26 0.15 6.19
C VAL A 136 -12.24 0.67 5.20
N TRP A 137 -11.42 -0.23 4.66
CA TRP A 137 -10.50 0.08 3.57
C TRP A 137 -11.18 0.83 2.42
N ASN A 138 -10.80 2.09 2.23
CA ASN A 138 -11.30 2.92 1.13
C ASN A 138 -10.17 3.30 0.17
N PRO A 139 -10.12 2.71 -1.03
CA PRO A 139 -9.07 2.99 -2.01
C PRO A 139 -9.13 4.42 -2.56
N SER A 140 -10.26 5.13 -2.45
CA SER A 140 -10.40 6.50 -2.95
C SER A 140 -9.49 7.51 -2.24
N ASP A 141 -9.15 7.26 -0.97
CA ASP A 141 -8.25 8.12 -0.21
C ASP A 141 -6.79 8.01 -0.65
N LEU A 142 -6.41 6.90 -1.28
CA LEU A 142 -5.07 6.75 -1.86
C LEU A 142 -4.83 7.66 -3.07
N TYR A 143 -5.88 8.13 -3.70
CA TYR A 143 -5.80 9.05 -4.84
C TYR A 143 -5.83 10.52 -4.41
N LYS A 144 -6.21 10.80 -3.17
CA LYS A 144 -6.11 12.12 -2.54
C LYS A 144 -4.72 12.35 -1.91
N ILE A 145 -3.67 11.99 -2.65
CA ILE A 145 -2.34 12.45 -2.25
C ILE A 145 -2.33 13.94 -2.55
N ASP A 146 -2.30 14.76 -1.51
CA ASP A 146 -1.97 16.18 -1.59
C ASP A 146 -0.56 16.32 -2.16
N MET A 147 -0.48 16.18 -3.48
CA MET A 147 0.76 16.47 -4.18
C MET A 147 0.91 17.99 -4.24
N PRO A 148 2.06 18.52 -3.85
CA PRO A 148 2.33 19.93 -4.01
C PRO A 148 2.00 20.38 -5.43
N ILE A 149 1.24 21.47 -5.57
CA ILE A 149 0.75 22.02 -6.85
C ILE A 149 1.82 22.02 -7.96
N PRO A 150 3.10 22.42 -7.68
CA PRO A 150 4.17 22.39 -8.67
C PRO A 150 4.49 20.98 -9.21
N LEU A 151 4.30 19.93 -8.40
CA LEU A 151 4.54 18.54 -8.81
C LEU A 151 3.39 18.01 -9.69
N VAL A 152 2.16 18.40 -9.41
CA VAL A 152 0.98 18.07 -10.23
C VAL A 152 1.10 18.72 -11.61
N GLU A 153 1.50 19.99 -11.67
CA GLU A 153 1.72 20.72 -12.93
C GLU A 153 2.85 20.11 -13.77
N LYS A 154 3.98 19.74 -13.14
CA LYS A 154 5.06 19.02 -13.83
C LYS A 154 4.61 17.68 -14.39
N GLN A 155 3.79 16.93 -13.66
CA GLN A 155 3.26 15.65 -14.14
C GLN A 155 2.26 15.85 -15.28
N LYS A 156 1.36 16.85 -15.18
CA LYS A 156 0.44 17.21 -16.27
C LYS A 156 1.20 17.64 -17.53
N ALA A 157 2.19 18.50 -17.39
CA ALA A 157 3.02 18.95 -18.50
C ALA A 157 3.78 17.79 -19.17
N LYS A 158 4.28 16.83 -18.38
CA LYS A 158 4.95 15.64 -18.87
C LYS A 158 3.98 14.70 -19.59
N ALA A 159 2.77 14.51 -19.05
CA ALA A 159 1.73 13.71 -19.69
C ALA A 159 1.26 14.32 -21.01
N ILE A 160 1.08 15.64 -21.09
CA ILE A 160 0.74 16.37 -22.32
C ILE A 160 1.87 16.24 -23.35
N LYS A 161 3.14 16.35 -22.95
CA LYS A 161 4.28 16.13 -23.86
C LYS A 161 4.33 14.71 -24.41
N GLN A 162 3.97 13.72 -23.61
CA GLN A 162 3.94 12.31 -24.03
C GLN A 162 2.71 11.98 -24.89
N ALA A 163 1.60 12.67 -24.71
CA ALA A 163 0.38 12.48 -25.50
C ALA A 163 0.43 13.16 -26.87
N LYS A 164 1.19 14.25 -27.02
CA LYS A 164 1.32 14.98 -28.31
C LYS A 164 1.80 14.14 -29.50
N PRO A 165 2.71 13.15 -29.35
CA PRO A 165 3.09 12.28 -30.49
C PRO A 165 2.02 11.25 -30.89
N CYS A 166 1.02 11.00 -30.05
CA CYS A 166 -0.02 10.00 -30.27
C CYS A 166 -1.30 10.57 -30.91
N LEU A 167 -1.31 11.83 -31.32
CA LEU A 167 -2.42 12.47 -32.02
C LEU A 167 -2.00 12.91 -33.43
N PRO A 168 -1.83 11.97 -34.38
CA PRO A 168 -2.06 12.31 -35.77
C PRO A 168 -3.53 12.03 -36.07
N ILE A 169 -4.19 12.98 -36.67
CA ILE A 169 -5.46 12.80 -37.37
C ILE A 169 -6.72 12.82 -36.48
N CYS A 170 -7.11 14.00 -36.08
CA CYS A 170 -8.53 14.38 -36.04
C CYS A 170 -8.68 15.88 -36.39
N ASN A 171 -8.12 16.27 -37.52
CA ASN A 171 -8.34 17.61 -38.13
C ASN A 171 -9.39 17.59 -39.23
N THR A 172 -10.34 16.68 -39.22
CA THR A 172 -11.43 16.65 -40.22
C THR A 172 -12.77 16.23 -39.60
N VAL A 173 -13.18 16.83 -38.47
CA VAL A 173 -14.62 16.91 -38.13
C VAL A 173 -14.86 18.22 -37.37
N ASN A 174 -14.64 19.30 -38.08
CA ASN A 174 -15.15 20.60 -37.66
C ASN A 174 -16.03 21.11 -38.80
N HIS A 175 -17.29 20.65 -38.84
CA HIS A 175 -18.44 21.29 -39.44
C HIS A 175 -19.64 20.35 -39.37
N LYS A 176 -20.36 20.32 -38.25
CA LYS A 176 -21.81 20.03 -38.22
C LYS A 176 -22.36 19.80 -36.82
N TRP A 177 -22.16 20.72 -35.90
CA TRP A 177 -23.03 20.82 -34.71
C TRP A 177 -23.18 22.29 -34.29
N LYS A 178 -23.55 23.12 -35.24
CA LYS A 178 -24.28 24.37 -34.99
C LYS A 178 -25.59 24.19 -35.71
N ILE A 179 -26.65 24.01 -35.01
CA ILE A 179 -28.09 24.10 -35.27
C ILE A 179 -28.74 22.98 -34.44
N LEU A 180 -29.14 23.35 -33.28
CA LEU A 180 -30.38 23.10 -32.56
C LEU A 180 -30.17 23.44 -31.08
N LEU A 181 -30.52 24.72 -30.82
CA LEU A 181 -30.99 25.31 -29.56
C LEU A 181 -30.40 24.82 -28.27
#